data_56bc08e4b658f70bc466c39bb9d978e1
#
_entry.id   56bc08e4b658f70bc466c39bb9d978e1
#
_cell.length_a   1.000
_cell.length_b   1.000
_cell.length_c   1.000
_cell.angle_alpha   90.00
_cell.angle_beta   90.00
_cell.angle_gamma   90.00
#
_symmetry.space_group_name_H-M   'P 1'
#
loop_
_entity.id
_entity.type
_entity.pdbx_description
1 polymer ?
#
loop_
_entity_poly.entity_id
_entity_poly.type
_entity_poly.pdbx_seq_one_letter_code
_entity_poly.pdbx_strand_id
1 'polypeptide(L)' 'MNAEQVLEEIKELVASFEAEKEKAESEIEKVKAQIAVGKGQELNDLYCDLYWEKSRKSTLETVVLLLKLKLDSLS' A
#
# COMPACT_ATOMS: atom_id res chain seq x y z
N MET A 1 -2.76 -29.27 2.93
CA MET A 1 -3.68 -28.11 2.98
C MET A 1 -4.90 -28.38 2.14
N ASN A 2 -6.07 -28.03 2.64
CA ASN A 2 -7.29 -28.09 1.84
C ASN A 2 -7.59 -26.73 1.21
N ALA A 3 -8.56 -26.70 0.30
CA ALA A 3 -8.92 -25.48 -0.43
C ALA A 3 -9.40 -24.36 0.51
N GLU A 4 -10.11 -24.71 1.59
CA GLU A 4 -10.60 -23.73 2.55
C GLU A 4 -9.46 -23.02 3.29
N GLN A 5 -8.42 -23.77 3.67
CA GLN A 5 -7.24 -23.20 4.32
C GLN A 5 -6.51 -22.26 3.39
N VAL A 6 -6.36 -22.62 2.11
CA VAL A 6 -5.72 -21.76 1.11
C VAL A 6 -6.50 -20.47 0.94
N LEU A 7 -7.83 -20.55 0.84
CA LEU A 7 -8.69 -19.38 0.72
C LEU A 7 -8.56 -18.45 1.93
N GLU A 8 -8.55 -19.01 3.14
CA GLU A 8 -8.39 -18.21 4.35
C GLU A 8 -7.03 -17.50 4.40
N GLU A 9 -5.95 -18.20 4.01
CA GLU A 9 -4.62 -17.60 3.96
C GLU A 9 -4.56 -16.44 2.96
N ILE A 10 -5.19 -16.60 1.80
CA ILE A 10 -5.22 -15.52 0.79
C ILE A 10 -6.03 -14.34 1.31
N LYS A 11 -7.15 -14.56 1.97
CA LYS A 11 -7.95 -13.49 2.58
C LYS A 11 -7.16 -12.73 3.64
N GLU A 12 -6.40 -13.44 4.46
CA GLU A 12 -5.53 -12.81 5.46
C GLU A 12 -4.44 -11.97 4.80
N LEU A 13 -3.85 -12.45 3.72
CA LEU A 13 -2.87 -11.70 2.96
C LEU A 13 -3.46 -10.43 2.37
N VAL A 14 -4.66 -10.52 1.80
CA VAL A 14 -5.37 -9.35 1.25
C VAL A 14 -5.60 -8.32 2.34
N ALA A 15 -6.09 -8.74 3.50
CA ALA A 15 -6.32 -7.83 4.63
C ALA A 15 -5.03 -7.15 5.09
N SER A 16 -3.93 -7.91 5.15
CA SER A 16 -2.61 -7.41 5.52
C SER A 16 -2.13 -6.34 4.55
N PHE A 17 -2.23 -6.61 3.24
CA PHE A 17 -1.80 -5.66 2.22
C PHE A 17 -2.69 -4.43 2.16
N GLU A 18 -4.00 -4.58 2.40
CA GLU A 18 -4.90 -3.44 2.49
C GLU A 18 -4.54 -2.53 3.67
N ALA A 19 -4.19 -3.12 4.81
CA ALA A 19 -3.73 -2.35 5.97
C ALA A 19 -2.43 -1.59 5.66
N GLU A 20 -1.49 -2.24 4.95
CA GLU A 20 -0.25 -1.59 4.53
C GLU A 20 -0.50 -0.46 3.53
N LYS A 21 -1.45 -0.66 2.63
CA LYS A 21 -1.86 0.38 1.68
C LYS A 21 -2.42 1.60 2.41
N GLU A 22 -3.25 1.39 3.42
CA GLU A 22 -3.81 2.48 4.22
C GLU A 22 -2.72 3.23 4.98
N LYS A 23 -1.72 2.52 5.50
CA LYS A 23 -0.56 3.15 6.13
C LYS A 23 0.21 4.01 5.14
N ALA A 24 0.42 3.51 3.92
CA ALA A 24 1.09 4.28 2.88
C ALA A 24 0.30 5.53 2.51
N GLU A 25 -1.02 5.45 2.42
CA GLU A 25 -1.89 6.60 2.16
C GLU A 25 -1.77 7.65 3.27
N SER A 26 -1.75 7.21 4.53
CA SER A 26 -1.58 8.10 5.68
C SER A 26 -0.22 8.80 5.65
N GLU A 27 0.85 8.06 5.33
CA GLU A 27 2.20 8.64 5.22
C GLU A 27 2.29 9.64 4.07
N ILE A 28 1.63 9.36 2.94
CA ILE A 28 1.57 10.31 1.82
C ILE A 28 0.96 11.62 2.27
N GLU A 29 -0.15 11.58 3.00
CA GLU A 29 -0.81 12.80 3.49
C GLU A 29 0.08 13.56 4.47
N LYS A 30 0.79 12.87 5.35
CA LYS A 30 1.74 13.50 6.28
C LYS A 30 2.88 14.18 5.53
N VAL A 31 3.46 13.51 4.54
CA VAL A 31 4.57 14.06 3.75
C VAL A 31 4.08 15.26 2.95
N LYS A 32 2.90 15.20 2.36
CA LYS A 32 2.31 16.35 1.65
C LYS A 32 2.14 17.56 2.55
N ALA A 33 1.68 17.34 3.79
CA ALA A 33 1.55 18.42 4.77
C ALA A 33 2.90 19.03 5.12
N GLN A 34 3.95 18.21 5.26
CA GLN A 34 5.30 18.67 5.51
C GLN A 34 5.86 19.45 4.32
N ILE A 35 5.61 19.01 3.10
CA ILE A 35 6.02 19.72 1.88
C ILE A 35 5.38 21.10 1.84
N ALA A 36 4.13 21.24 2.24
CA ALA A 36 3.43 22.52 2.23
C ALA A 36 4.08 23.57 3.11
N VAL A 37 4.82 23.17 4.15
CA VAL A 37 5.52 24.07 5.06
C VAL A 37 7.05 23.96 4.97
N GLY A 38 7.56 23.03 4.17
CA GLY A 38 9.00 22.76 4.03
C GLY A 38 9.72 23.82 3.21
N LYS A 39 11.01 23.97 3.46
CA LYS A 39 11.88 24.93 2.77
C LYS A 39 13.26 24.33 2.51
N GLY A 40 13.85 24.67 1.38
CA GLY A 40 15.25 24.36 1.07
C GLY A 40 15.50 22.87 0.87
N GLN A 41 16.58 22.36 1.47
CA GLN A 41 17.00 20.96 1.31
C GLN A 41 16.02 19.95 1.87
N GLU A 42 15.32 20.30 2.93
CA GLU A 42 14.27 19.44 3.48
C GLU A 42 13.20 19.14 2.46
N LEU A 43 12.91 20.09 1.58
CA LEU A 43 11.91 19.93 0.54
C LEU A 43 12.27 18.80 -0.43
N ASN A 44 13.53 18.70 -0.82
CA ASN A 44 14.00 17.61 -1.69
C ASN A 44 13.83 16.25 -1.03
N ASP A 45 14.19 16.14 0.24
CA ASP A 45 14.05 14.88 0.99
C ASP A 45 12.57 14.50 1.10
N LEU A 46 11.70 15.48 1.35
CA LEU A 46 10.27 15.25 1.43
C LEU A 46 9.69 14.79 0.09
N TYR A 47 10.15 15.35 -1.03
CA TYR A 47 9.71 14.88 -2.34
C TYR A 47 10.19 13.46 -2.63
N CYS A 48 11.38 13.08 -2.20
CA CYS A 48 11.87 11.71 -2.32
C CYS A 48 11.00 10.76 -1.49
N ASP A 49 10.66 11.13 -0.26
CA ASP A 49 9.79 10.35 0.60
C ASP A 49 8.41 10.20 -0.02
N LEU A 50 7.88 11.27 -0.59
CA LEU A 50 6.58 11.24 -1.27
C LEU A 50 6.60 10.26 -2.45
N TYR A 51 7.65 10.31 -3.25
CA TYR A 51 7.81 9.40 -4.38
C TYR A 51 7.84 7.94 -3.92
N TRP A 52 8.61 7.64 -2.88
CA TRP A 52 8.70 6.30 -2.30
C TRP A 52 7.35 5.80 -1.81
N GLU A 53 6.62 6.63 -1.06
CA GLU A 53 5.33 6.25 -0.51
C GLU A 53 4.28 6.05 -1.61
N LYS A 54 4.28 6.90 -2.63
CA LYS A 54 3.39 6.74 -3.78
C LYS A 54 3.68 5.47 -4.55
N SER A 55 4.96 5.15 -4.76
CA SER A 55 5.37 3.91 -5.44
C SER A 55 4.96 2.68 -4.64
N ARG A 56 5.15 2.73 -3.33
CA ARG A 56 4.74 1.67 -2.42
C ARG A 56 3.23 1.46 -2.47
N LYS A 57 2.46 2.54 -2.40
CA LYS A 57 1.01 2.48 -2.49
C LYS A 57 0.56 1.84 -3.81
N SER A 58 1.14 2.26 -4.92
CA SER A 58 0.82 1.72 -6.24
C SER A 58 1.10 0.23 -6.33
N THR A 59 2.24 -0.20 -5.80
CA THR A 59 2.62 -1.62 -5.75
C THR A 59 1.62 -2.42 -4.91
N LEU A 60 1.25 -1.90 -3.74
CA LEU A 60 0.31 -2.56 -2.85
C LEU A 60 -1.08 -2.68 -3.48
N GLU A 61 -1.54 -1.63 -4.17
CA GLU A 61 -2.81 -1.66 -4.91
C GLU A 61 -2.82 -2.77 -5.96
N THR A 62 -1.73 -2.91 -6.70
CA THR A 62 -1.60 -3.94 -7.72
C THR A 62 -1.61 -5.33 -7.10
N VAL A 63 -0.87 -5.53 -6.01
CA VAL A 63 -0.83 -6.82 -5.30
C VAL A 63 -2.21 -7.19 -4.77
N VAL A 64 -2.89 -6.25 -4.15
CA VAL A 64 -4.25 -6.48 -3.62
C VAL A 64 -5.21 -6.85 -4.74
N LEU A 65 -5.15 -6.13 -5.86
CA LEU A 65 -6.00 -6.41 -7.03
C LEU A 65 -5.77 -7.83 -7.54
N LEU A 66 -4.52 -8.23 -7.72
CA LEU A 66 -4.18 -9.57 -8.22
C LEU A 66 -4.64 -10.66 -7.27
N LEU A 67 -4.48 -10.45 -5.96
CA LEU A 67 -4.95 -11.41 -4.96
C LEU A 67 -6.47 -11.53 -4.96
N LYS A 68 -7.17 -10.42 -5.09
CA LYS A 68 -8.64 -10.43 -5.16
C LYS A 68 -9.14 -11.16 -6.40
N LEU A 69 -8.50 -10.96 -7.55
CA LEU A 69 -8.82 -11.68 -8.78
C LEU A 69 -8.59 -13.19 -8.60
N LYS A 70 -7.53 -13.57 -7.91
CA LYS A 70 -7.25 -14.97 -7.61
C LYS A 70 -8.31 -15.57 -6.69
N LEU A 71 -8.72 -14.84 -5.68
CA LEU A 71 -9.82 -15.27 -4.79
C LEU A 71 -11.10 -15.50 -5.57
N ASP A 72 -11.46 -14.59 -6.46
CA ASP A 72 -12.66 -14.70 -7.28
C ASP A 72 -12.60 -15.93 -8.17
N SER A 73 -11.43 -16.28 -8.70
CA SER A 73 -11.29 -17.46 -9.55
C SER A 73 -11.34 -18.76 -8.75
N LEU A 74 -11.09 -18.74 -7.45
CA LEU A 74 -11.10 -19.91 -6.58
C LEU A 74 -12.44 -20.13 -5.86
N SER A 75 -13.29 -19.14 -5.83
CA SER A 75 -14.58 -19.21 -5.13
C SER A 75 -15.76 -19.57 -6.04
#